data_f1acf30db22644b2eced14020f37e6b0
#
_entry.id   f1acf30db22644b2eced14020f37e6b0
#
_cell.length_a   1.000
_cell.length_b   1.000
_cell.length_c   1.000
_cell.angle_alpha   90.00
_cell.angle_beta   90.00
_cell.angle_gamma   90.00
#
_symmetry.space_group_name_H-M   'P 1'
#
loop_
_entity.id
_entity.type
_entity.pdbx_description
1 polymer ?
#
loop_
_entity_poly.entity_id
_entity_poly.type
_entity_poly.pdbx_seq_one_letter_code
_entity_poly.pdbx_strand_id
1 'polypeptide(L)'
;MDDAVARYRAASEAQDVDGVVATLAPGAELVSPISGRLVFRGAEDLRALFTALFATVARIDWDREIGGGAVRVLVGTAAVGPFQLTEAMVVELDGDGRILRLRPHLRPWLGLTVLALTLGPRVARHPGVVRRALRSG
;
A
#
# COMPACT_ATOMS: atom_id res chain seq x y z
N MET A 1 -2.08 -12.99 -18.44
CA MET A 1 -0.70 -13.16 -18.03
C MET A 1 -0.55 -12.74 -16.57
N ASP A 2 0.08 -13.59 -15.80
CA ASP A 2 0.24 -13.39 -14.36
C ASP A 2 1.46 -12.49 -14.12
N ASP A 3 1.23 -11.20 -13.92
CA ASP A 3 2.31 -10.25 -13.61
C ASP A 3 2.26 -9.80 -12.13
N ALA A 4 3.26 -9.03 -11.73
CA ALA A 4 3.38 -8.58 -10.34
C ALA A 4 2.16 -7.78 -9.88
N VAL A 5 1.58 -6.96 -10.77
CA VAL A 5 0.39 -6.17 -10.43
C VAL A 5 -0.82 -7.07 -10.20
N ALA A 6 -1.01 -8.09 -11.06
CA ALA A 6 -2.09 -9.05 -10.89
C ALA A 6 -1.94 -9.82 -9.57
N ARG A 7 -0.72 -10.25 -9.26
CA ARG A 7 -0.43 -10.93 -7.99
C ARG A 7 -0.65 -10.02 -6.79
N TYR A 8 -0.26 -8.75 -6.90
CA TYR A 8 -0.50 -7.76 -5.85
C TYR A 8 -2.00 -7.57 -5.60
N ARG A 9 -2.79 -7.45 -6.67
CA ARG A 9 -4.24 -7.34 -6.54
C ARG A 9 -4.81 -8.52 -5.76
N ALA A 10 -4.50 -9.73 -6.18
CA ALA A 10 -5.01 -10.94 -5.55
C ALA A 10 -4.56 -11.03 -4.08
N ALA A 11 -3.30 -10.77 -3.81
CA ALA A 11 -2.73 -10.85 -2.46
C ALA A 11 -3.34 -9.80 -1.53
N SER A 12 -3.50 -8.55 -2.01
CA SER A 12 -4.07 -7.49 -1.18
C SER A 12 -5.56 -7.71 -0.91
N GLU A 13 -6.31 -8.20 -1.88
CA GLU A 13 -7.73 -8.57 -1.67
C GLU A 13 -7.86 -9.73 -0.68
N ALA A 14 -6.94 -10.67 -0.71
CA ALA A 14 -6.89 -11.78 0.24
C ALA A 14 -6.24 -11.41 1.59
N GLN A 15 -5.72 -10.20 1.69
CA GLN A 15 -4.97 -9.71 2.87
C GLN A 15 -3.78 -10.62 3.20
N ASP A 16 -3.11 -11.10 2.17
CA ASP A 16 -1.95 -11.98 2.26
C ASP A 16 -0.66 -11.15 2.21
N VAL A 17 -0.08 -10.89 3.37
CA VAL A 17 1.14 -10.08 3.50
C VAL A 17 2.30 -10.73 2.75
N ASP A 18 2.48 -12.03 2.88
CA ASP A 18 3.57 -12.73 2.19
C ASP A 18 3.43 -12.63 0.68
N GLY A 19 2.20 -12.76 0.18
CA GLY A 19 1.90 -12.61 -1.23
C GLY A 19 2.21 -11.22 -1.75
N VAL A 20 1.88 -10.18 -0.97
CA VAL A 20 2.21 -8.79 -1.32
C VAL A 20 3.73 -8.59 -1.37
N VAL A 21 4.44 -9.02 -0.33
CA VAL A 21 5.90 -8.85 -0.26
C VAL A 21 6.60 -9.58 -1.40
N ALA A 22 6.08 -10.72 -1.83
CA ALA A 22 6.65 -11.49 -2.94
C ALA A 22 6.60 -10.74 -4.29
N THR A 23 5.76 -9.72 -4.43
CA THR A 23 5.67 -8.91 -5.66
C THR A 23 6.66 -7.75 -5.70
N LEU A 24 7.32 -7.46 -4.59
CA LEU A 24 8.12 -6.25 -4.44
C LEU A 24 9.54 -6.42 -4.98
N ALA A 25 10.05 -5.34 -5.60
CA ALA A 25 11.46 -5.26 -5.97
C ALA A 25 12.31 -5.01 -4.72
N PRO A 26 13.62 -5.34 -4.78
CA PRO A 26 14.54 -4.91 -3.74
C PRO A 26 14.50 -3.39 -3.60
N GLY A 27 14.37 -2.90 -2.37
CA GLY A 27 14.29 -1.47 -2.12
C GLY A 27 12.96 -0.82 -2.51
N ALA A 28 11.91 -1.61 -2.71
CA ALA A 28 10.58 -1.09 -3.04
C ALA A 28 10.10 -0.08 -2.00
N GLU A 29 9.30 0.89 -2.46
CA GLU A 29 8.82 2.00 -1.63
C GLU A 29 7.30 2.08 -1.63
N LEU A 30 6.73 2.51 -0.51
CA LEU A 30 5.35 2.95 -0.43
C LEU A 30 5.34 4.38 0.12
N VAL A 31 4.81 5.31 -0.67
CA VAL A 31 4.67 6.70 -0.26
C VAL A 31 3.32 6.86 0.44
N SER A 32 3.33 7.40 1.66
CA SER A 32 2.11 7.58 2.43
C SER A 32 1.11 8.49 1.71
N PRO A 33 -0.20 8.15 1.73
CA PRO A 33 -1.21 9.03 1.16
C PRO A 33 -1.45 10.29 1.99
N ILE A 34 -0.90 10.34 3.21
CA ILE A 34 -1.06 11.48 4.13
C ILE A 34 0.05 12.50 3.88
N SER A 35 1.28 12.05 3.63
CA SER A 35 2.43 12.93 3.47
C SER A 35 3.47 12.30 2.56
N GLY A 36 3.89 13.05 1.54
CA GLY A 36 4.96 12.61 0.66
C GLY A 36 6.32 12.48 1.34
N ARG A 37 6.44 12.97 2.58
CA ARG A 37 7.67 12.84 3.36
C ARG A 37 7.77 11.52 4.13
N LEU A 38 6.68 10.79 4.20
CA LEU A 38 6.61 9.50 4.90
C LEU A 38 6.69 8.40 3.85
N VAL A 39 7.87 7.82 3.68
CA VAL A 39 8.13 6.79 2.67
C VAL A 39 8.67 5.54 3.35
N PHE A 40 7.94 4.44 3.22
CA PHE A 40 8.35 3.14 3.75
C PHE A 40 9.15 2.41 2.69
N ARG A 41 10.31 1.86 3.05
CA ARG A 41 11.23 1.21 2.11
C ARG A 41 11.66 -0.16 2.59
N GLY A 42 11.78 -1.07 1.62
CA GLY A 42 12.33 -2.40 1.83
C GLY A 42 11.29 -3.40 2.31
N ALA A 43 11.58 -4.68 2.05
CA ALA A 43 10.63 -5.77 2.32
C ALA A 43 10.24 -5.86 3.80
N GLU A 44 11.21 -5.67 4.70
CA GLU A 44 10.95 -5.78 6.13
C GLU A 44 10.00 -4.70 6.64
N ASP A 45 10.26 -3.43 6.29
CA ASP A 45 9.43 -2.31 6.71
C ASP A 45 8.06 -2.36 6.04
N LEU A 46 8.01 -2.75 4.76
CA LEU A 46 6.74 -2.90 4.05
C LEU A 46 5.93 -4.07 4.59
N ARG A 47 6.58 -5.16 5.00
CA ARG A 47 5.89 -6.26 5.69
C ARG A 47 5.19 -5.77 6.96
N ALA A 48 5.89 -4.99 7.78
CA ALA A 48 5.33 -4.43 9.00
C ALA A 48 4.14 -3.50 8.70
N LEU A 49 4.29 -2.66 7.67
CA LEU A 49 3.23 -1.74 7.25
C LEU A 49 1.99 -2.49 6.76
N PHE A 50 2.15 -3.47 5.87
CA PHE A 50 1.02 -4.22 5.33
C PHE A 50 0.36 -5.09 6.40
N THR A 51 1.12 -5.62 7.35
CA THR A 51 0.56 -6.34 8.49
C THR A 51 -0.36 -5.44 9.29
N ALA A 52 0.09 -4.22 9.60
CA ALA A 52 -0.73 -3.23 10.32
C ALA A 52 -1.93 -2.78 9.49
N LEU A 53 -1.73 -2.56 8.18
CA LEU A 53 -2.77 -2.13 7.27
C LEU A 53 -3.89 -3.16 7.17
N PHE A 54 -3.55 -4.43 6.97
CA PHE A 54 -4.55 -5.49 6.84
C PHE A 54 -5.26 -5.81 8.15
N ALA A 55 -4.64 -5.47 9.30
CA ALA A 55 -5.32 -5.54 10.58
C ALA A 55 -6.34 -4.40 10.76
N THR A 56 -6.15 -3.29 10.05
CA THR A 56 -6.99 -2.09 10.15
C THR A 56 -8.11 -2.07 9.13
N VAL A 57 -7.80 -2.46 7.89
CA VAL A 57 -8.74 -2.45 6.76
C VAL A 57 -9.46 -3.78 6.72
N ALA A 58 -10.80 -3.74 6.78
CA ALA A 58 -11.62 -4.94 6.78
C ALA A 58 -11.70 -5.59 5.40
N ARG A 59 -11.64 -4.76 4.35
CA ARG A 59 -11.88 -5.25 2.99
C ARG A 59 -11.20 -4.34 1.97
N ILE A 60 -10.61 -4.97 0.95
CA ILE A 60 -10.01 -4.28 -0.20
C ILE A 60 -10.57 -4.94 -1.46
N ASP A 61 -11.12 -4.13 -2.36
CA ASP A 61 -11.66 -4.59 -3.65
C ASP A 61 -11.11 -3.71 -4.77
N TRP A 62 -10.43 -4.31 -5.73
CA TRP A 62 -9.94 -3.60 -6.91
C TRP A 62 -10.92 -3.76 -8.06
N ASP A 63 -11.43 -2.64 -8.58
CA ASP A 63 -12.42 -2.62 -9.66
C ASP A 63 -11.78 -2.71 -11.03
N ARG A 64 -10.65 -2.00 -11.22
CA ARG A 64 -9.99 -1.96 -12.53
C ARG A 64 -8.53 -1.53 -12.42
N GLU A 65 -7.84 -1.83 -13.50
CA GLU A 65 -6.46 -1.45 -13.71
C GLU A 65 -6.39 -0.58 -14.96
N ILE A 66 -5.66 0.53 -14.86
CA ILE A 66 -5.50 1.52 -15.95
C ILE A 66 -4.01 1.63 -16.27
N GLY A 67 -3.70 1.81 -17.55
CA GLY A 67 -2.33 1.95 -18.03
C GLY A 67 -1.70 0.65 -18.42
N GLY A 68 -0.43 0.72 -18.78
CA GLY A 68 0.35 -0.44 -19.20
C GLY A 68 1.83 -0.17 -19.08
N GLY A 69 2.66 -1.19 -19.34
CA GLY A 69 4.10 -1.06 -19.19
C GLY A 69 4.51 -0.87 -17.75
N ALA A 70 5.39 0.08 -17.51
CA ALA A 70 6.02 0.28 -16.21
C ALA A 70 5.18 1.05 -15.19
N VAL A 71 4.11 1.72 -15.61
CA VAL A 71 3.25 2.50 -14.72
C VAL A 71 1.81 2.06 -14.89
N ARG A 72 1.17 1.67 -13.78
CA ARG A 72 -0.21 1.23 -13.76
C ARG A 72 -0.96 1.87 -12.61
N VAL A 73 -2.27 2.04 -12.77
CA VAL A 73 -3.12 2.57 -11.71
C VAL A 73 -4.20 1.55 -11.39
N LEU A 74 -4.25 1.15 -10.13
CA LEU A 74 -5.32 0.29 -9.61
C LEU A 74 -6.37 1.18 -8.94
N VAL A 75 -7.62 1.02 -9.33
CA VAL A 75 -8.73 1.78 -8.75
C VAL A 75 -9.65 0.81 -8.02
N GLY A 76 -10.00 1.16 -6.80
CA GLY A 76 -10.84 0.29 -6.00
C GLY A 76 -11.38 0.95 -4.74
N THR A 77 -11.84 0.13 -3.83
CA THR A 77 -12.41 0.57 -2.56
C THR A 77 -11.80 -0.22 -1.40
N ALA A 78 -11.82 0.40 -0.23
CA ALA A 78 -11.40 -0.23 1.01
C ALA A 78 -12.37 0.17 2.12
N ALA A 79 -12.55 -0.70 3.11
CA ALA A 79 -13.44 -0.44 4.23
C ALA A 79 -12.66 -0.38 5.53
N VAL A 80 -12.89 0.67 6.33
CA VAL A 80 -12.32 0.84 7.66
C VAL A 80 -13.46 1.08 8.62
N GLY A 81 -13.82 0.09 9.45
CA GLY A 81 -14.99 0.16 10.28
C GLY A 81 -16.24 0.42 9.42
N PRO A 82 -17.08 1.42 9.78
CA PRO A 82 -18.27 1.77 8.98
C PRO A 82 -17.95 2.68 7.80
N PHE A 83 -16.69 3.03 7.58
CA PHE A 83 -16.28 3.98 6.54
C PHE A 83 -15.75 3.28 5.31
N GLN A 84 -16.11 3.80 4.14
CA GLN A 84 -15.59 3.32 2.87
C GLN A 84 -14.66 4.36 2.26
N LEU A 85 -13.54 3.88 1.73
CA LEU A 85 -12.56 4.69 1.03
C LEU A 85 -12.55 4.30 -0.45
N THR A 86 -12.37 5.30 -1.32
CA THR A 86 -12.01 5.07 -2.71
C THR A 86 -10.50 5.23 -2.82
N GLU A 87 -9.86 4.33 -3.55
CA GLU A 87 -8.42 4.31 -3.69
C GLU A 87 -8.01 4.31 -5.15
N ALA A 88 -7.01 5.14 -5.46
CA ALA A 88 -6.27 5.05 -6.71
C ALA A 88 -4.81 4.80 -6.33
N MET A 89 -4.31 3.61 -6.64
CA MET A 89 -2.94 3.21 -6.31
C MET A 89 -2.09 3.30 -7.58
N VAL A 90 -1.14 4.22 -7.59
CA VAL A 90 -0.17 4.30 -8.69
C VAL A 90 0.94 3.29 -8.41
N VAL A 91 1.11 2.34 -9.31
CA VAL A 91 2.10 1.26 -9.21
C VAL A 91 3.17 1.47 -10.27
N GLU A 92 4.42 1.59 -9.84
CA GLU A 92 5.56 1.69 -10.74
C GLU A 92 6.37 0.40 -10.65
N LEU A 93 6.71 -0.16 -11.82
CA LEU A 93 7.47 -1.41 -11.92
C LEU A 93 8.93 -1.11 -12.28
N ASP A 94 9.83 -1.97 -11.85
CA ASP A 94 11.24 -1.91 -12.26
C ASP A 94 11.46 -2.63 -13.60
N GLY A 95 12.72 -2.71 -14.04
CA GLY A 95 13.06 -3.35 -15.31
C GLY A 95 12.79 -4.85 -15.36
N ASP A 96 12.65 -5.50 -14.18
CA ASP A 96 12.35 -6.92 -14.08
C ASP A 96 10.85 -7.19 -13.91
N GLY A 97 10.01 -6.15 -13.95
CA GLY A 97 8.58 -6.27 -13.79
C GLY A 97 8.10 -6.42 -12.36
N ARG A 98 8.97 -6.18 -11.38
CA ARG A 98 8.61 -6.19 -9.96
C ARG A 98 8.13 -4.80 -9.53
N ILE A 99 7.34 -4.76 -8.47
CA ILE A 99 6.82 -3.49 -7.96
C ILE A 99 7.94 -2.73 -7.26
N LEU A 100 8.24 -1.53 -7.80
CA LEU A 100 9.28 -0.65 -7.27
C LEU A 100 8.70 0.42 -6.36
N ARG A 101 7.52 0.95 -6.68
CA ARG A 101 6.90 2.01 -5.90
C ARG A 101 5.38 1.89 -5.92
N LEU A 102 4.80 2.09 -4.73
CA LEU A 102 3.36 2.18 -4.53
C LEU A 102 3.04 3.57 -4.00
N ARG A 103 2.11 4.27 -4.67
CA ARG A 103 1.65 5.59 -4.24
C ARG A 103 0.14 5.59 -4.16
N PRO A 104 -0.45 5.29 -2.98
CA PRO A 104 -1.89 5.33 -2.80
C PRO A 104 -2.43 6.75 -2.71
N HIS A 105 -3.61 6.95 -3.28
CA HIS A 105 -4.38 8.18 -3.16
C HIS A 105 -5.78 7.79 -2.67
N LEU A 106 -6.16 8.30 -1.52
CA LEU A 106 -7.37 7.88 -0.82
C LEU A 106 -8.33 9.04 -0.60
N ARG A 107 -9.61 8.75 -0.71
CA ARG A 107 -10.68 9.70 -0.38
C ARG A 107 -11.92 8.95 0.11
N PRO A 108 -12.92 9.58 0.75
CA PRO A 108 -12.95 10.99 1.13
C PRO A 108 -12.06 11.30 2.34
N TRP A 109 -11.89 12.58 2.59
CA TRP A 109 -11.08 13.08 3.70
C TRP A 109 -11.42 12.44 5.05
N LEU A 110 -12.71 12.29 5.36
CA LEU A 110 -13.13 11.71 6.64
C LEU A 110 -12.69 10.25 6.78
N GLY A 111 -12.86 9.45 5.73
CA GLY A 111 -12.40 8.06 5.72
C GLY A 111 -10.89 7.95 5.86
N LEU A 112 -10.15 8.81 5.16
CA LEU A 112 -8.68 8.85 5.28
C LEU A 112 -8.24 9.23 6.70
N THR A 113 -8.93 10.17 7.33
CA THR A 113 -8.66 10.58 8.71
C THR A 113 -8.89 9.40 9.67
N VAL A 114 -9.99 8.69 9.53
CA VAL A 114 -10.28 7.51 10.34
C VAL A 114 -9.22 6.43 10.14
N LEU A 115 -8.81 6.21 8.89
CA LEU A 115 -7.73 5.26 8.59
C LEU A 115 -6.44 5.69 9.31
N ALA A 116 -6.07 6.96 9.22
CA ALA A 116 -4.87 7.48 9.85
C ALA A 116 -4.89 7.30 11.37
N LEU A 117 -6.03 7.58 12.00
CA LEU A 117 -6.18 7.49 13.45
C LEU A 117 -6.18 6.03 13.95
N THR A 118 -6.62 5.09 13.13
CA THR A 118 -6.65 3.68 13.51
C THR A 118 -5.35 2.95 13.12
N LEU A 119 -4.78 3.29 11.97
CA LEU A 119 -3.54 2.68 11.49
C LEU A 119 -2.32 3.24 12.22
N GLY A 120 -2.29 4.56 12.46
CA GLY A 120 -1.15 5.24 13.06
C GLY A 120 -0.61 4.57 14.32
N PRO A 121 -1.46 4.30 15.34
CA PRO A 121 -1.00 3.62 16.55
C PRO A 121 -0.41 2.23 16.31
N ARG A 122 -0.92 1.50 15.32
CA ARG A 122 -0.39 0.18 14.96
C ARG A 122 0.98 0.26 14.33
N VAL A 123 1.19 1.25 13.45
CA VAL A 123 2.51 1.49 12.84
C VAL A 123 3.48 2.02 13.90
N ALA A 124 3.01 2.86 14.82
CA ALA A 124 3.83 3.43 15.89
C ALA A 124 4.37 2.37 16.85
N ARG A 125 3.80 1.16 16.87
CA ARG A 125 4.37 0.03 17.62
C ARG A 125 5.71 -0.43 17.04
N HIS A 126 6.07 0.05 15.85
CA HIS A 126 7.35 -0.22 15.20
C HIS A 126 8.10 1.11 15.03
N PRO A 127 8.65 1.69 16.14
CA PRO A 127 9.27 3.04 16.07
C PRO A 127 10.45 3.11 15.12
N GLY A 128 11.15 2.01 14.91
CA GLY A 128 12.23 1.96 13.92
C GLY A 128 11.72 2.15 12.50
N VAL A 129 10.58 1.56 12.16
CA VAL A 129 9.95 1.69 10.85
C VAL A 129 9.55 3.15 10.61
N VAL A 130 8.89 3.78 11.58
CA VAL A 130 8.44 5.18 11.49
C VAL A 130 9.64 6.11 11.31
N ARG A 131 10.69 5.91 12.10
CA ARG A 131 11.90 6.74 12.02
C ARG A 131 12.55 6.65 10.66
N ARG A 132 12.69 5.42 10.11
CA ARG A 132 13.27 5.23 8.77
C ARG A 132 12.39 5.84 7.69
N ALA A 133 11.08 5.73 7.81
CA ALA A 133 10.14 6.31 6.86
C ALA A 133 10.24 7.83 6.81
N LEU A 134 10.39 8.48 7.97
CA LEU A 134 10.53 9.93 8.06
C LEU A 134 11.87 10.43 7.52
N ARG A 135 12.93 9.63 7.64
CA ARG A 135 14.25 10.00 7.13
C ARG A 135 14.36 9.91 5.62
N SER A 136 13.42 9.19 5.01
CA SER A 136 13.47 8.91 3.57
C SER A 136 12.95 10.04 2.71
N GLY A 137 12.36 11.05 3.33
CA GLY A 137 11.81 12.21 2.63
C GLY A 137 12.84 13.26 2.27
#